data_97767cc5abe4873b6ab52e312b16c57c
#
_entry.id   97767cc5abe4873b6ab52e312b16c57c
#
_cell.length_a   1.000
_cell.length_b   1.000
_cell.length_c   1.000
_cell.angle_alpha   90.00
_cell.angle_beta   90.00
_cell.angle_gamma   90.00
#
_symmetry.space_group_name_H-M   'P 1'
#
loop_
_entity.id
_entity.type
_entity.pdbx_description
1 polymer ?
#
loop_
_entity_poly.entity_id
_entity_poly.type
_entity_poly.pdbx_seq_one_letter_code
_entity_poly.pdbx_strand_id
1 'polypeptide(L)'
;MVTDGLTPLTFLLFVGLALGSVVVLGSALVALVLKQPLWARRLGWLEGAGLACYALLYLLASLTSHDRALGLGEEKHICEVDCHLAYAVTNVRRAGDSLVVTVSVRFDSLTISEHRPRSASLTPNGRVVILEDGQGRRYPASAGNLKRALIPGEAYTTQFVFDVPPTATGLRLLLANGDWETRLMIGHENSWLHGTTTFRLGT
;
A
#
# COMPACT_ATOMS: atom_id res chain seq x y z
N MET A 1 9.01 -9.09 10.61
CA MET A 1 9.26 -8.11 9.54
C MET A 1 8.42 -8.55 8.35
N VAL A 2 7.42 -7.80 7.97
CA VAL A 2 6.60 -8.07 6.78
C VAL A 2 7.09 -7.11 5.73
N THR A 3 7.81 -7.62 4.74
CA THR A 3 8.27 -6.86 3.58
C THR A 3 7.56 -7.38 2.35
N ASP A 4 6.90 -6.52 1.62
CA ASP A 4 6.43 -6.82 0.28
C ASP A 4 7.63 -6.77 -0.67
N GLY A 5 8.47 -7.82 -0.63
CA GLY A 5 9.74 -7.88 -1.36
C GLY A 5 9.64 -7.85 -2.89
N LEU A 6 8.43 -7.85 -3.45
CA LEU A 6 8.19 -7.79 -4.89
C LEU A 6 7.69 -6.41 -5.37
N THR A 7 7.48 -5.45 -4.48
CA THR A 7 6.85 -4.16 -4.82
C THR A 7 7.53 -3.39 -5.95
N PRO A 8 8.87 -3.27 -6.02
CA PRO A 8 9.50 -2.55 -7.14
C PRO A 8 9.26 -3.23 -8.49
N LEU A 9 9.33 -4.57 -8.53
CA LEU A 9 9.12 -5.33 -9.76
C LEU A 9 7.67 -5.24 -10.24
N THR A 10 6.70 -5.37 -9.33
CA THR A 10 5.27 -5.28 -9.67
C THR A 10 4.86 -3.87 -10.07
N PHE A 11 5.49 -2.85 -9.47
CA PHE A 11 5.33 -1.45 -9.90
C PHE A 11 5.83 -1.25 -11.33
N LEU A 12 7.04 -1.72 -11.65
CA LEU A 12 7.60 -1.63 -13.00
C LEU A 12 6.74 -2.41 -14.01
N LEU A 13 6.21 -3.57 -13.63
CA LEU A 13 5.30 -4.34 -14.46
C LEU A 13 4.00 -3.56 -14.74
N PHE A 14 3.42 -2.92 -13.74
CA PHE A 14 2.22 -2.10 -13.87
C PHE A 14 2.46 -0.89 -14.80
N VAL A 15 3.56 -0.15 -14.57
CA VAL A 15 3.93 1.00 -15.40
C VAL A 15 4.25 0.55 -16.84
N GLY A 16 4.99 -0.55 -16.98
CA GLY A 16 5.33 -1.12 -18.29
C GLY A 16 4.09 -1.55 -19.07
N LEU A 17 3.12 -2.16 -18.40
CA LEU A 17 1.83 -2.50 -19.02
C LEU A 17 1.08 -1.24 -19.46
N ALA A 18 0.95 -0.24 -18.58
CA ALA A 18 0.23 0.99 -18.88
C ALA A 18 0.84 1.74 -20.08
N LEU A 19 2.17 1.92 -20.10
CA LEU A 19 2.87 2.56 -21.20
C LEU A 19 2.80 1.71 -22.49
N GLY A 20 2.98 0.39 -22.35
CA GLY A 20 2.85 -0.57 -23.45
C GLY A 20 1.47 -0.50 -24.10
N SER A 21 0.41 -0.47 -23.29
CA SER A 21 -0.97 -0.32 -23.77
C SER A 21 -1.18 0.96 -24.57
N VAL A 22 -0.63 2.08 -24.12
CA VAL A 22 -0.71 3.35 -24.88
C VAL A 22 -0.02 3.21 -26.24
N VAL A 23 1.15 2.60 -26.29
CA VAL A 23 1.89 2.39 -27.56
C VAL A 23 1.15 1.44 -28.49
N VAL A 24 0.67 0.31 -27.98
CA VAL A 24 -0.03 -0.71 -28.79
C VAL A 24 -1.35 -0.17 -29.32
N LEU A 25 -2.16 0.50 -28.49
CA LEU A 25 -3.42 1.08 -28.90
C LEU A 25 -3.23 2.25 -29.87
N GLY A 26 -2.23 3.10 -29.62
CA GLY A 26 -1.85 4.16 -30.55
C GLY A 26 -1.42 3.61 -31.92
N SER A 27 -0.60 2.55 -31.94
CA SER A 27 -0.18 1.88 -33.16
C SER A 27 -1.34 1.20 -33.89
N ALA A 28 -2.28 0.59 -33.14
CA ALA A 28 -3.48 0.02 -33.72
C ALA A 28 -4.37 1.09 -34.38
N LEU A 29 -4.51 2.25 -33.76
CA LEU A 29 -5.26 3.38 -34.31
C LEU A 29 -4.60 3.89 -35.61
N VAL A 30 -3.27 4.05 -35.63
CA VAL A 30 -2.52 4.45 -36.82
C VAL A 30 -2.72 3.39 -37.94
N ALA A 31 -2.66 2.10 -37.63
CA ALA A 31 -2.90 1.04 -38.61
C ALA A 31 -4.32 1.11 -39.20
N LEU A 32 -5.34 1.48 -38.41
CA LEU A 32 -6.70 1.69 -38.90
C LEU A 32 -6.78 2.88 -39.86
N VAL A 33 -6.15 4.00 -39.49
CA VAL A 33 -6.10 5.21 -40.35
C VAL A 33 -5.39 4.91 -41.69
N LEU A 34 -4.35 4.10 -41.65
CA LEU A 34 -3.61 3.65 -42.84
C LEU A 34 -4.31 2.52 -43.59
N LYS A 35 -5.56 2.18 -43.22
CA LYS A 35 -6.37 1.12 -43.84
C LYS A 35 -5.70 -0.25 -43.82
N GLN A 36 -4.98 -0.56 -42.74
CA GLN A 36 -4.33 -1.86 -42.50
C GLN A 36 -5.03 -2.65 -41.39
N PRO A 37 -6.27 -3.16 -41.61
CA PRO A 37 -7.08 -3.76 -40.55
C PRO A 37 -6.48 -5.05 -39.98
N LEU A 38 -5.67 -5.78 -40.75
CA LEU A 38 -5.00 -6.99 -40.25
C LEU A 38 -3.97 -6.67 -39.16
N TRP A 39 -3.22 -5.58 -39.31
CA TRP A 39 -2.29 -5.14 -38.30
C TRP A 39 -3.00 -4.61 -37.06
N ALA A 40 -4.03 -3.79 -37.21
CA ALA A 40 -4.83 -3.33 -36.10
C ALA A 40 -5.43 -4.50 -35.29
N ARG A 41 -5.94 -5.53 -35.96
CA ARG A 41 -6.44 -6.74 -35.32
C ARG A 41 -5.36 -7.52 -34.57
N ARG A 42 -4.16 -7.68 -35.14
CA ARG A 42 -3.03 -8.36 -34.46
C ARG A 42 -2.60 -7.59 -33.21
N LEU A 43 -2.50 -6.26 -33.28
CA LEU A 43 -2.16 -5.41 -32.13
C LEU A 43 -3.26 -5.51 -31.07
N GLY A 44 -4.54 -5.53 -31.45
CA GLY A 44 -5.64 -5.74 -30.51
C GLY A 44 -5.59 -7.10 -29.80
N TRP A 45 -5.22 -8.16 -30.49
CA TRP A 45 -4.99 -9.47 -29.86
C TRP A 45 -3.79 -9.47 -28.92
N LEU A 46 -2.69 -8.82 -29.28
CA LEU A 46 -1.51 -8.68 -28.42
C LEU A 46 -1.87 -7.93 -27.13
N GLU A 47 -2.58 -6.82 -27.25
CA GLU A 47 -3.08 -6.05 -26.09
C GLU A 47 -4.00 -6.90 -25.21
N GLY A 48 -5.01 -7.54 -25.81
CA GLY A 48 -5.93 -8.40 -25.07
C GLY A 48 -5.23 -9.54 -24.33
N ALA A 49 -4.23 -10.17 -24.97
CA ALA A 49 -3.45 -11.22 -24.32
C ALA A 49 -2.59 -10.67 -23.17
N GLY A 50 -1.98 -9.50 -23.33
CA GLY A 50 -1.20 -8.83 -22.28
C GLY A 50 -2.05 -8.49 -21.06
N LEU A 51 -3.21 -7.87 -21.28
CA LEU A 51 -4.15 -7.54 -20.21
C LEU A 51 -4.72 -8.79 -19.51
N ALA A 52 -5.03 -9.86 -20.28
CA ALA A 52 -5.51 -11.12 -19.72
C ALA A 52 -4.43 -11.79 -18.85
N CYS A 53 -3.17 -11.78 -19.30
CA CYS A 53 -2.05 -12.30 -18.52
C CYS A 53 -1.85 -11.50 -17.23
N TYR A 54 -1.90 -10.18 -17.29
CA TYR A 54 -1.81 -9.32 -16.11
C TYR A 54 -2.95 -9.60 -15.11
N ALA A 55 -4.18 -9.67 -15.60
CA ALA A 55 -5.34 -9.96 -14.77
C ALA A 55 -5.24 -11.34 -14.09
N LEU A 56 -4.74 -12.35 -14.81
CA LEU A 56 -4.52 -13.67 -14.25
C LEU A 56 -3.47 -13.64 -13.13
N LEU A 57 -2.33 -12.98 -13.35
CA LEU A 57 -1.29 -12.82 -12.32
C LEU A 57 -1.81 -12.04 -11.13
N TYR A 58 -2.58 -10.98 -11.36
CA TYR A 58 -3.24 -10.19 -10.32
C TYR A 58 -4.17 -11.06 -9.46
N LEU A 59 -5.04 -11.85 -10.09
CA LEU A 59 -5.95 -12.74 -9.38
C LEU A 59 -5.20 -13.84 -8.61
N LEU A 60 -4.19 -14.45 -9.19
CA LEU A 60 -3.38 -15.45 -8.51
C LEU A 60 -2.69 -14.88 -7.27
N ALA A 61 -2.07 -13.70 -7.38
CA ALA A 61 -1.45 -13.02 -6.24
C ALA A 61 -2.48 -12.67 -5.15
N SER A 62 -3.66 -12.21 -5.54
CA SER A 62 -4.73 -11.87 -4.60
C SER A 62 -5.30 -13.10 -3.89
N LEU A 63 -5.56 -14.17 -4.60
CA LEU A 63 -6.12 -15.41 -4.03
C LEU A 63 -5.15 -16.16 -3.11
N THR A 64 -3.84 -15.96 -3.29
CA THR A 64 -2.81 -16.56 -2.44
C THR A 64 -2.43 -15.68 -1.24
N SER A 65 -2.94 -14.45 -1.19
CA SER A 65 -2.70 -13.54 -0.07
C SER A 65 -3.63 -13.84 1.10
N HIS A 66 -3.17 -13.50 2.32
CA HIS A 66 -3.94 -13.69 3.54
C HIS A 66 -3.85 -12.45 4.43
N ASP A 67 -4.94 -12.16 5.14
CA ASP A 67 -4.94 -11.14 6.17
C ASP A 67 -3.90 -11.45 7.26
N ARG A 68 -3.18 -10.43 7.67
CA ARG A 68 -2.22 -10.51 8.77
C ARG A 68 -2.58 -9.52 9.86
N ALA A 69 -2.39 -9.94 11.12
CA ALA A 69 -2.60 -9.08 12.27
C ALA A 69 -1.31 -9.03 13.10
N LEU A 70 -0.66 -7.87 13.08
CA LEU A 70 0.53 -7.58 13.87
C LEU A 70 0.16 -7.23 15.30
N GLY A 71 1.02 -7.61 16.24
CA GLY A 71 0.93 -7.24 17.64
C GLY A 71 1.54 -5.86 17.93
N LEU A 72 1.46 -5.44 19.21
CA LEU A 72 2.13 -4.23 19.66
C LEU A 72 3.64 -4.38 19.53
N GLY A 73 4.31 -3.36 19.02
CA GLY A 73 5.76 -3.32 18.80
C GLY A 73 6.22 -4.05 17.53
N GLU A 74 5.36 -4.81 16.84
CA GLU A 74 5.72 -5.40 15.56
C GLU A 74 5.71 -4.35 14.45
N GLU A 75 6.72 -4.40 13.58
CA GLU A 75 6.91 -3.42 12.51
C GLU A 75 6.26 -3.87 11.20
N LYS A 76 5.58 -2.94 10.56
CA LYS A 76 5.06 -3.03 9.19
C LYS A 76 5.85 -2.06 8.31
N HIS A 77 6.48 -2.56 7.26
CA HIS A 77 7.09 -1.72 6.24
C HIS A 77 6.05 -1.43 5.15
N ILE A 78 5.81 -0.16 4.88
CA ILE A 78 4.94 0.27 3.79
C ILE A 78 5.84 0.77 2.67
N CYS A 79 5.75 0.09 1.54
CA CYS A 79 6.54 0.36 0.36
C CYS A 79 5.78 1.31 -0.58
N GLU A 80 6.41 2.40 -1.00
CA GLU A 80 5.98 3.19 -2.15
C GLU A 80 6.75 2.71 -3.40
N VAL A 81 8.00 3.11 -3.50
CA VAL A 81 8.97 2.53 -4.43
C VAL A 81 10.00 1.76 -3.62
N ASP A 82 10.36 2.31 -2.46
CA ASP A 82 11.34 1.80 -1.51
C ASP A 82 10.67 1.52 -0.17
N CYS A 83 10.99 0.39 0.46
CA CYS A 83 10.40 -0.03 1.74
C CYS A 83 11.19 0.53 2.93
N HIS A 84 11.47 1.82 2.94
CA HIS A 84 12.34 2.42 3.95
C HIS A 84 11.63 2.79 5.26
N LEU A 85 10.33 3.03 5.23
CA LEU A 85 9.58 3.45 6.41
C LEU A 85 8.91 2.25 7.09
N ALA A 86 9.27 2.04 8.34
CA ALA A 86 8.67 1.05 9.24
C ALA A 86 7.71 1.74 10.22
N TYR A 87 6.58 1.14 10.42
CA TYR A 87 5.53 1.61 11.32
C TYR A 87 5.22 0.55 12.35
N ALA A 88 5.07 0.94 13.61
CA ALA A 88 4.67 0.04 14.70
C ALA A 88 3.68 0.73 15.64
N VAL A 89 2.68 0.01 16.11
CA VAL A 89 1.84 0.47 17.22
C VAL A 89 2.56 0.14 18.52
N THR A 90 2.91 1.16 19.29
CA THR A 90 3.69 1.00 20.52
C THR A 90 2.84 1.07 21.79
N ASN A 91 1.72 1.77 21.74
CA ASN A 91 0.81 1.90 22.88
C ASN A 91 -0.62 2.17 22.46
N VAL A 92 -1.56 1.68 23.25
CA VAL A 92 -3.00 1.89 23.06
C VAL A 92 -3.61 2.26 24.41
N ARG A 93 -4.33 3.38 24.47
CA ARG A 93 -4.98 3.84 25.69
C ARG A 93 -6.40 4.30 25.38
N ARG A 94 -7.36 3.78 26.12
CA ARG A 94 -8.75 4.27 26.07
C ARG A 94 -8.94 5.41 27.08
N ALA A 95 -9.60 6.46 26.67
CA ALA A 95 -9.95 7.63 27.47
C ALA A 95 -11.43 7.98 27.22
N GLY A 96 -12.34 7.40 28.00
CA GLY A 96 -13.78 7.48 27.74
C GLY A 96 -14.18 6.90 26.39
N ASP A 97 -14.83 7.71 25.57
CA ASP A 97 -15.26 7.35 24.20
C ASP A 97 -14.15 7.51 23.16
N SER A 98 -12.97 7.93 23.58
CA SER A 98 -11.81 8.09 22.68
C SER A 98 -10.80 6.97 22.89
N LEU A 99 -10.22 6.50 21.78
CA LEU A 99 -9.08 5.58 21.76
C LEU A 99 -7.87 6.33 21.24
N VAL A 100 -6.79 6.37 22.02
CA VAL A 100 -5.52 6.96 21.64
C VAL A 100 -4.55 5.85 21.29
N VAL A 101 -4.08 5.84 20.03
CA VAL A 101 -3.12 4.87 19.51
C VAL A 101 -1.80 5.59 19.23
N THR A 102 -0.72 5.15 19.87
CA THR A 102 0.63 5.67 19.63
C THR A 102 1.31 4.84 18.56
N VAL A 103 1.73 5.49 17.49
CA VAL A 103 2.43 4.89 16.36
C VAL A 103 3.86 5.41 16.33
N SER A 104 4.83 4.50 16.27
CA SER A 104 6.22 4.78 15.97
C SER A 104 6.44 4.72 14.47
N VAL A 105 7.18 5.68 13.93
CA VAL A 105 7.63 5.69 12.55
C VAL A 105 9.15 5.73 12.55
N ARG A 106 9.79 4.81 11.86
CA ARG A 106 11.25 4.69 11.78
C ARG A 106 11.70 4.62 10.33
N PHE A 107 12.73 5.39 10.00
CA PHE A 107 13.41 5.23 8.72
C PHE A 107 14.50 4.15 8.87
N ASP A 108 14.29 3.02 8.22
CA ASP A 108 15.23 1.91 8.27
C ASP A 108 16.47 2.19 7.43
N SER A 109 17.59 2.43 8.11
CA SER A 109 18.88 2.71 7.46
C SER A 109 19.48 1.49 6.76
N LEU A 110 18.99 0.28 7.05
CA LEU A 110 19.48 -0.96 6.42
C LEU A 110 18.90 -1.20 5.03
N THR A 111 17.81 -0.52 4.70
CA THR A 111 17.13 -0.69 3.41
C THR A 111 17.65 0.26 2.32
N ILE A 112 18.48 1.24 2.68
CA ILE A 112 19.01 2.24 1.75
C ILE A 112 20.11 1.65 0.88
N SER A 113 20.07 1.98 -0.42
CA SER A 113 21.18 1.68 -1.33
C SER A 113 22.41 2.57 -1.01
N GLU A 114 23.60 2.08 -1.34
CA GLU A 114 24.86 2.83 -1.15
C GLU A 114 24.87 4.17 -1.92
N HIS A 115 24.08 4.29 -2.98
CA HIS A 115 23.98 5.47 -3.84
C HIS A 115 23.05 6.55 -3.30
N ARG A 116 22.21 6.25 -2.30
CA ARG A 116 21.32 7.24 -1.71
C ARG A 116 22.06 8.10 -0.68
N PRO A 117 22.02 9.44 -0.78
CA PRO A 117 22.61 10.30 0.24
C PRO A 117 22.01 10.03 1.62
N ARG A 118 22.83 9.84 2.64
CA ARG A 118 22.36 9.62 4.03
C ARG A 118 21.60 10.81 4.62
N SER A 119 21.70 11.98 3.99
CA SER A 119 20.94 13.19 4.33
C SER A 119 19.60 13.30 3.60
N ALA A 120 19.31 12.40 2.66
CA ALA A 120 18.05 12.43 1.91
C ALA A 120 16.89 12.06 2.81
N SER A 121 16.06 13.05 3.14
CA SER A 121 14.86 12.84 3.96
C SER A 121 13.74 12.16 3.19
N LEU A 122 12.88 11.47 3.94
CA LEU A 122 11.63 10.89 3.45
C LEU A 122 10.50 11.28 4.39
N THR A 123 9.41 11.75 3.84
CA THR A 123 8.20 12.08 4.59
C THR A 123 7.15 11.02 4.30
N PRO A 124 6.51 10.42 5.33
CA PRO A 124 5.36 9.55 5.10
C PRO A 124 4.30 10.31 4.31
N ASN A 125 3.91 9.79 3.15
CA ASN A 125 2.95 10.44 2.28
C ASN A 125 1.78 9.49 1.97
N GLY A 126 0.59 10.04 1.66
CA GLY A 126 -0.57 9.27 1.22
C GLY A 126 -1.08 8.22 2.22
N ARG A 127 -0.71 8.29 3.51
CA ARG A 127 -1.10 7.27 4.49
C ARG A 127 -2.53 7.44 4.95
N VAL A 128 -3.28 6.35 4.89
CA VAL A 128 -4.62 6.22 5.45
C VAL A 128 -4.50 5.52 6.80
N VAL A 129 -5.07 6.13 7.84
CA VAL A 129 -5.09 5.61 9.21
C VAL A 129 -6.54 5.46 9.64
N ILE A 130 -7.01 4.23 9.70
CA ILE A 130 -8.40 3.89 10.02
C ILE A 130 -8.40 2.82 11.10
N LEU A 131 -9.25 3.00 12.09
CA LEU A 131 -9.56 1.97 13.05
C LEU A 131 -10.79 1.18 12.55
N GLU A 132 -10.74 -0.14 12.67
CA GLU A 132 -11.84 -1.04 12.32
C GLU A 132 -12.17 -1.94 13.51
N ASP A 133 -13.46 -2.16 13.79
CA ASP A 133 -13.91 -3.08 14.83
C ASP A 133 -14.21 -4.48 14.28
N GLY A 134 -14.50 -5.42 15.19
CA GLY A 134 -14.82 -6.81 14.83
C GLY A 134 -16.11 -6.98 14.01
N GLN A 135 -16.90 -5.92 13.84
CA GLN A 135 -18.11 -5.86 13.00
C GLN A 135 -17.85 -5.19 11.64
N GLY A 136 -16.61 -4.79 11.37
CA GLY A 136 -16.21 -4.11 10.14
C GLY A 136 -16.59 -2.62 10.09
N ARG A 137 -17.02 -2.02 11.21
CA ARG A 137 -17.27 -0.57 11.28
C ARG A 137 -15.95 0.17 11.33
N ARG A 138 -15.85 1.27 10.58
CA ARG A 138 -14.64 2.05 10.40
C ARG A 138 -14.73 3.40 11.08
N TYR A 139 -13.68 3.73 11.81
CA TYR A 139 -13.54 4.97 12.54
C TYR A 139 -12.30 5.71 12.01
N PRO A 140 -12.47 6.83 11.29
CA PRO A 140 -11.33 7.64 10.88
C PRO A 140 -10.69 8.30 12.10
N ALA A 141 -9.39 8.60 12.00
CA ALA A 141 -8.72 9.37 13.04
C ALA A 141 -9.26 10.79 13.09
N SER A 142 -9.70 11.25 14.27
CA SER A 142 -10.15 12.63 14.52
C SER A 142 -8.97 13.58 14.74
N ALA A 143 -7.80 13.05 15.16
CA ALA A 143 -6.56 13.81 15.32
C ALA A 143 -5.33 12.91 15.08
N GLY A 144 -4.22 13.53 14.71
CA GLY A 144 -2.94 12.86 14.43
C GLY A 144 -2.50 13.07 12.98
N ASN A 145 -1.18 12.96 12.74
CA ASN A 145 -0.63 13.01 11.38
C ASN A 145 0.71 12.29 11.28
N LEU A 146 1.14 12.00 10.06
CA LEU A 146 2.41 11.34 9.71
C LEU A 146 3.27 12.24 8.81
N LYS A 147 3.27 13.56 9.03
CA LYS A 147 3.89 14.54 8.13
C LYS A 147 5.33 14.92 8.47
N ARG A 148 5.94 14.29 9.48
CA ARG A 148 7.32 14.60 9.86
C ARG A 148 8.29 13.89 8.91
N ALA A 149 9.20 14.64 8.30
CA ALA A 149 10.31 14.10 7.52
C ALA A 149 11.33 13.41 8.45
N LEU A 150 11.91 12.34 7.96
CA LEU A 150 12.94 11.53 8.62
C LEU A 150 14.14 11.37 7.71
N ILE A 151 15.34 11.42 8.25
CA ILE A 151 16.55 10.95 7.59
C ILE A 151 16.84 9.49 8.02
N PRO A 152 17.65 8.74 7.26
CA PRO A 152 18.01 7.37 7.59
C PRO A 152 18.48 7.18 9.03
N GLY A 153 17.87 6.25 9.75
CA GLY A 153 18.14 5.96 11.16
C GLY A 153 17.29 6.75 12.16
N GLU A 154 16.59 7.79 11.74
CA GLU A 154 15.68 8.53 12.63
C GLU A 154 14.38 7.79 12.88
N ALA A 155 13.77 8.10 14.04
CA ALA A 155 12.43 7.67 14.40
C ALA A 155 11.69 8.78 15.15
N TYR A 156 10.36 8.73 15.10
CA TYR A 156 9.50 9.53 15.96
C TYR A 156 8.25 8.76 16.33
N THR A 157 7.53 9.25 17.35
CA THR A 157 6.21 8.75 17.70
C THR A 157 5.16 9.82 17.47
N THR A 158 3.98 9.40 17.05
CA THR A 158 2.79 10.25 16.91
C THR A 158 1.59 9.55 17.52
N GLN A 159 0.58 10.31 17.90
CA GLN A 159 -0.65 9.78 18.46
C GLN A 159 -1.81 10.04 17.51
N PHE A 160 -2.64 9.02 17.32
CA PHE A 160 -3.90 9.12 16.63
C PHE A 160 -5.03 8.96 17.64
N VAL A 161 -6.03 9.81 17.51
CA VAL A 161 -7.23 9.78 18.36
C VAL A 161 -8.40 9.34 17.50
N PHE A 162 -9.17 8.38 18.02
CA PHE A 162 -10.36 7.85 17.37
C PHE A 162 -11.54 7.95 18.31
N ASP A 163 -12.67 8.40 17.80
CA ASP A 163 -13.94 8.43 18.54
C ASP A 163 -14.64 7.09 18.33
N VAL A 164 -14.60 6.25 19.38
CA VAL A 164 -14.98 4.83 19.31
C VAL A 164 -15.91 4.48 20.46
N PRO A 165 -17.11 3.96 20.20
CA PRO A 165 -18.02 3.56 21.27
C PRO A 165 -17.36 2.55 22.23
N PRO A 166 -17.67 2.63 23.55
CA PRO A 166 -17.11 1.72 24.55
C PRO A 166 -17.42 0.24 24.25
N THR A 167 -18.52 -0.01 23.54
CA THR A 167 -18.99 -1.36 23.16
C THR A 167 -18.24 -1.95 21.96
N ALA A 168 -17.40 -1.18 21.25
CA ALA A 168 -16.63 -1.67 20.13
C ALA A 168 -15.50 -2.60 20.62
N THR A 169 -15.44 -3.79 20.08
CA THR A 169 -14.46 -4.84 20.43
C THR A 169 -13.75 -5.35 19.18
N GLY A 170 -12.64 -6.07 19.37
CA GLY A 170 -11.89 -6.63 18.24
C GLY A 170 -11.23 -5.55 17.37
N LEU A 171 -10.78 -4.48 18.02
CA LEU A 171 -10.24 -3.30 17.34
C LEU A 171 -8.92 -3.60 16.61
N ARG A 172 -8.83 -3.16 15.37
CA ARG A 172 -7.64 -3.26 14.52
C ARG A 172 -7.33 -1.92 13.90
N LEU A 173 -6.06 -1.53 13.87
CA LEU A 173 -5.60 -0.35 13.15
C LEU A 173 -5.19 -0.74 11.75
N LEU A 174 -5.82 -0.17 10.74
CA LEU A 174 -5.39 -0.20 9.37
C LEU A 174 -4.49 1.01 9.12
N LEU A 175 -3.25 0.77 8.79
CA LEU A 175 -2.30 1.77 8.32
C LEU A 175 -1.81 1.30 6.94
N ALA A 176 -2.23 2.00 5.90
CA ALA A 176 -1.99 1.59 4.52
C ALA A 176 -1.66 2.78 3.63
N ASN A 177 -1.19 2.52 2.43
CA ASN A 177 -1.09 3.52 1.37
C ASN A 177 -2.50 3.88 0.88
N GLY A 178 -2.79 5.17 0.73
CA GLY A 178 -4.10 5.67 0.26
C GLY A 178 -4.19 5.86 -1.26
N ASP A 179 -3.10 5.69 -1.99
CA ASP A 179 -3.03 5.96 -3.42
C ASP A 179 -3.86 4.94 -4.22
N TRP A 180 -4.73 5.44 -5.09
CA TRP A 180 -5.68 4.57 -5.80
C TRP A 180 -4.99 3.63 -6.81
N GLU A 181 -3.85 4.05 -7.36
CA GLU A 181 -3.05 3.29 -8.33
C GLU A 181 -2.58 1.96 -7.75
N THR A 182 -2.29 1.94 -6.44
CA THR A 182 -1.85 0.74 -5.74
C THR A 182 -2.90 -0.37 -5.71
N ARG A 183 -4.17 -0.02 -5.94
CA ARG A 183 -5.28 -0.99 -6.04
C ARG A 183 -5.17 -1.91 -7.25
N LEU A 184 -4.46 -1.46 -8.29
CA LEU A 184 -4.24 -2.22 -9.52
C LEU A 184 -2.89 -2.94 -9.57
N MET A 185 -2.03 -2.75 -8.56
CA MET A 185 -0.70 -3.37 -8.51
C MET A 185 -0.77 -4.81 -8.00
N ILE A 186 -0.09 -5.72 -8.69
CA ILE A 186 -0.02 -7.13 -8.28
C ILE A 186 0.71 -7.26 -6.94
N GLY A 187 0.09 -7.97 -5.98
CA GLY A 187 0.70 -8.27 -4.69
C GLY A 187 0.82 -7.09 -3.71
N HIS A 188 0.28 -5.93 -4.04
CA HIS A 188 0.22 -4.80 -3.13
C HIS A 188 -0.95 -4.98 -2.12
N GLU A 189 -0.75 -4.65 -0.85
CA GLU A 189 -1.78 -4.82 0.19
C GLU A 189 -3.07 -4.02 -0.04
N ASN A 190 -3.03 -2.95 -0.83
CA ASN A 190 -4.20 -2.16 -1.24
C ASN A 190 -4.91 -2.74 -2.47
N SER A 191 -4.35 -3.76 -3.11
CA SER A 191 -4.94 -4.37 -4.29
C SER A 191 -6.31 -4.95 -3.95
N TRP A 192 -7.24 -4.85 -4.88
CA TRP A 192 -8.53 -5.48 -4.70
C TRP A 192 -8.37 -6.99 -4.50
N LEU A 193 -9.09 -7.54 -3.54
CA LEU A 193 -9.05 -8.97 -3.19
C LEU A 193 -7.74 -9.45 -2.56
N HIS A 194 -6.79 -8.56 -2.26
CA HIS A 194 -5.56 -8.92 -1.57
C HIS A 194 -5.76 -8.84 -0.05
N GLY A 195 -5.12 -9.75 0.69
CA GLY A 195 -5.11 -9.74 2.15
C GLY A 195 -4.44 -8.49 2.71
N THR A 196 -5.00 -7.97 3.79
CA THR A 196 -4.57 -6.72 4.41
C THR A 196 -3.79 -6.98 5.69
N THR A 197 -2.70 -6.23 5.91
CA THR A 197 -1.96 -6.26 7.17
C THR A 197 -2.46 -5.16 8.10
N THR A 198 -2.99 -5.54 9.27
CA THR A 198 -3.51 -4.66 10.31
C THR A 198 -2.74 -4.82 11.61
N PHE A 199 -2.87 -3.87 12.55
CA PHE A 199 -2.36 -4.00 13.90
C PHE A 199 -3.50 -4.35 14.86
N ARG A 200 -3.35 -5.45 15.62
CA ARG A 200 -4.30 -5.83 16.66
C ARG A 200 -4.05 -4.97 17.89
N LEU A 201 -5.10 -4.34 18.41
CA LEU A 201 -4.96 -3.39 19.50
C LEU A 201 -5.20 -3.97 20.91
N GLY A 202 -5.60 -5.23 21.02
CA GLY A 202 -5.66 -5.95 22.31
C GLY A 202 -6.66 -5.37 23.34
N THR A 203 -7.70 -4.63 22.88
CA THR A 203 -8.73 -4.01 23.75
C THR A 203 -10.07 -4.71 23.61
#